data_c958ac11cdb997c447f40db46bbd28eb
#
_entry.id   c958ac11cdb997c447f40db46bbd28eb
#
_cell.length_a   1.000
_cell.length_b   1.000
_cell.length_c   1.000
_cell.angle_alpha   90.00
_cell.angle_beta   90.00
_cell.angle_gamma   90.00
#
_symmetry.space_group_name_H-M   'P 1'
#
loop_
_entity.id
_entity.type
_entity.pdbx_description
1 polymer ?
#
loop_
_entity_poly.entity_id
_entity_poly.type
_entity_poly.pdbx_seq_one_letter_code
_entity_poly.pdbx_strand_id
1 'polypeptide(L)'
;MDSSHRLPDRPTADDPGRGRRLGIDVGSVRIGVASSDPDGVLATPVETVRRDRSGKHLRRLVELVAELRAVEVVVGLPRTLA
;
A
#
# COMPACT_ATOMS: atom_id res chain seq x y z
N MET A 1 -6.18 16.46 21.51
CA MET A 1 -5.73 15.64 20.37
C MET A 1 -6.49 16.04 19.14
N ASP A 2 -5.79 16.29 18.06
CA ASP A 2 -6.42 16.72 16.83
C ASP A 2 -7.12 15.56 16.14
N SER A 3 -8.42 15.67 15.94
CA SER A 3 -9.24 14.64 15.30
C SER A 3 -9.01 14.57 13.79
N SER A 4 -8.29 15.55 13.19
CA SER A 4 -8.06 15.57 11.74
C SER A 4 -7.20 14.41 11.25
N HIS A 5 -6.43 13.77 12.13
CA HIS A 5 -5.59 12.62 11.78
C HIS A 5 -6.32 11.29 11.92
N ARG A 6 -7.57 11.31 12.36
CA ARG A 6 -8.34 10.10 12.52
C ARG A 6 -8.95 9.69 11.19
N LEU A 7 -8.77 8.40 10.85
CA LEU A 7 -9.42 7.86 9.67
C LEU A 7 -10.93 7.76 9.92
N PRO A 8 -11.75 8.05 8.92
CA PRO A 8 -13.20 7.89 9.07
C PRO A 8 -13.56 6.42 9.25
N ASP A 9 -14.61 6.14 10.04
CA ASP A 9 -15.11 4.79 10.25
C ASP A 9 -15.89 4.27 9.04
N ARG A 10 -16.36 5.17 8.20
CA ARG A 10 -17.14 4.82 7.01
C ARG A 10 -16.48 5.35 5.75
N PRO A 11 -16.58 4.62 4.64
CA PRO A 11 -16.08 5.12 3.37
C PRO A 11 -16.75 6.43 2.97
N THR A 12 -15.97 7.29 2.34
CA THR A 12 -16.45 8.53 1.73
C THR A 12 -16.03 8.50 0.26
N ALA A 13 -16.42 9.53 -0.52
CA ALA A 13 -16.06 9.63 -1.93
C ALA A 13 -14.53 9.64 -2.14
N ASP A 14 -13.79 10.24 -1.19
CA ASP A 14 -12.35 10.45 -1.30
C ASP A 14 -11.52 9.53 -0.38
N ASP A 15 -12.17 8.80 0.50
CA ASP A 15 -11.48 7.97 1.49
C ASP A 15 -12.27 6.66 1.69
N PRO A 16 -11.60 5.50 1.56
CA PRO A 16 -12.26 4.20 1.75
C PRO A 16 -12.61 3.90 3.21
N GLY A 17 -12.26 4.79 4.15
CA GLY A 17 -12.53 4.59 5.56
C GLY A 17 -11.45 3.79 6.27
N ARG A 18 -11.81 3.23 7.43
CA ARG A 18 -10.90 2.43 8.23
C ARG A 18 -10.57 1.13 7.51
N GLY A 19 -9.32 0.73 7.56
CA GLY A 19 -8.85 -0.51 6.95
C GLY A 19 -7.37 -0.46 6.63
N ARG A 20 -6.81 -1.59 6.24
CA ARG A 20 -5.40 -1.68 5.91
C ARG A 20 -5.10 -0.99 4.60
N ARG A 21 -3.99 -0.24 4.59
CA ARG A 21 -3.42 0.33 3.36
C ARG A 21 -2.19 -0.49 2.98
N LEU A 22 -2.04 -0.73 1.71
CA LEU A 22 -0.87 -1.37 1.17
C LEU A 22 0.01 -0.30 0.57
N GLY A 23 1.23 -0.17 1.06
CA GLY A 23 2.21 0.75 0.51
C GLY A 23 3.11 0.01 -0.45
N ILE A 24 3.32 0.56 -1.64
CA ILE A 24 4.16 -0.02 -2.66
C ILE A 24 5.25 0.97 -3.02
N ASP A 25 6.50 0.56 -2.81
CA ASP A 25 7.67 1.36 -3.17
C ASP A 25 8.31 0.73 -4.40
N VAL A 26 8.20 1.43 -5.53
CA VAL A 26 8.63 0.88 -6.82
C VAL A 26 10.10 1.20 -7.06
N GLY A 27 10.95 0.20 -6.92
CA GLY A 27 12.35 0.28 -7.30
C GLY A 27 12.56 -0.19 -8.75
N SER A 28 13.76 -0.03 -9.25
CA SER A 28 14.10 -0.44 -10.62
C SER A 28 14.13 -1.96 -10.80
N VAL A 29 14.49 -2.69 -9.74
CA VAL A 29 14.64 -4.16 -9.78
C VAL A 29 13.62 -4.83 -8.87
N ARG A 30 13.33 -4.23 -7.73
CA ARG A 30 12.45 -4.80 -6.70
C ARG A 30 11.38 -3.80 -6.30
N ILE A 31 10.27 -4.34 -5.86
CA ILE A 31 9.14 -3.59 -5.36
C ILE A 31 8.97 -3.94 -3.89
N GLY A 32 9.11 -2.95 -3.02
CA GLY A 32 8.86 -3.13 -1.60
C GLY A 32 7.38 -3.00 -1.30
N VAL A 33 6.86 -3.90 -0.48
CA VAL A 33 5.46 -3.88 -0.07
C VAL A 33 5.38 -3.82 1.44
N ALA A 34 4.60 -2.89 1.95
CA ALA A 34 4.34 -2.74 3.37
C ALA A 34 2.83 -2.62 3.60
N SER A 35 2.38 -3.05 4.75
CA SER A 35 0.97 -2.99 5.12
C SER A 35 0.81 -2.17 6.38
N SER A 36 -0.18 -1.29 6.41
CA SER A 36 -0.55 -0.60 7.63
C SER A 36 -1.48 -1.46 8.48
N ASP A 37 -1.61 -1.10 9.76
CA ASP A 37 -2.72 -1.57 10.57
C ASP A 37 -4.02 -0.91 10.09
N PRO A 38 -5.20 -1.38 10.53
CA PRO A 38 -6.47 -0.81 10.08
C PRO A 38 -6.65 0.69 10.37
N ASP A 39 -5.95 1.21 11.37
CA ASP A 39 -6.03 2.63 11.73
C ASP A 39 -4.98 3.49 11.02
N GLY A 40 -4.10 2.86 10.25
CA GLY A 40 -3.08 3.56 9.48
C GLY A 40 -1.98 4.20 10.31
N VAL A 41 -1.72 3.68 11.51
CA VAL A 41 -0.72 4.24 12.43
C VAL A 41 0.66 3.66 12.20
N LEU A 42 0.75 2.35 12.02
CA LEU A 42 2.01 1.65 11.82
C LEU A 42 2.05 0.97 10.46
N ALA A 43 3.20 0.99 9.83
CA ALA A 43 3.45 0.25 8.60
C ALA A 43 4.48 -0.83 8.86
N THR A 44 4.19 -2.04 8.42
CA THR A 44 5.05 -3.21 8.59
C THR A 44 5.44 -3.75 7.24
N PRO A 45 6.73 -3.99 6.97
CA PRO A 45 7.15 -4.65 5.74
C PRO A 45 6.48 -6.02 5.60
N VAL A 46 5.99 -6.31 4.41
CA VAL A 46 5.31 -7.57 4.11
C VAL A 46 6.16 -8.45 3.22
N GLU A 47 6.60 -7.90 2.11
CA GLU A 47 7.27 -8.69 1.09
C GLU A 47 8.05 -7.78 0.14
N THR A 48 9.10 -8.32 -0.46
CA THR A 48 9.79 -7.69 -1.58
C THR A 48 9.51 -8.53 -2.81
N VAL A 49 8.98 -7.89 -3.84
CA VAL A 49 8.61 -8.58 -5.08
C VAL A 49 9.56 -8.16 -6.18
N ARG A 50 10.13 -9.12 -6.89
CA ARG A 50 11.02 -8.83 -8.00
C ARG A 50 10.22 -8.39 -9.21
N ARG A 51 10.66 -7.33 -9.88
CA ARG A 51 10.04 -6.89 -11.13
C ARG A 51 10.31 -7.90 -12.22
N ASP A 52 9.31 -8.14 -13.05
CA ASP A 52 9.34 -9.13 -14.10
C ASP A 52 8.67 -8.57 -15.34
N ARG A 53 9.31 -8.74 -16.49
CA ARG A 53 8.78 -8.27 -17.77
C ARG A 53 7.47 -8.95 -18.15
N SER A 54 7.24 -10.17 -17.66
CA SER A 54 6.01 -10.90 -17.94
C SER A 54 4.82 -10.43 -17.12
N GLY A 55 5.03 -9.54 -16.15
CA GLY A 55 3.97 -9.03 -15.31
C GLY A 55 3.62 -9.87 -14.10
N LYS A 56 4.45 -10.86 -13.77
CA LYS A 56 4.21 -11.71 -12.59
C LYS A 56 4.15 -10.90 -11.30
N HIS A 57 4.95 -9.83 -11.21
CA HIS A 57 4.93 -8.97 -10.04
C HIS A 57 3.57 -8.30 -9.84
N LEU A 58 2.88 -7.92 -10.90
CA LEU A 58 1.55 -7.32 -10.81
C LEU A 58 0.56 -8.33 -10.25
N ARG A 59 0.65 -9.56 -10.68
CA ARG A 59 -0.21 -10.64 -10.19
C ARG A 59 -0.01 -10.85 -8.70
N ARG A 60 1.26 -10.85 -8.26
CA ARG A 60 1.58 -10.99 -6.83
C ARG A 60 1.04 -9.82 -6.01
N LEU A 61 1.15 -8.59 -6.52
CA LEU A 61 0.61 -7.42 -5.83
C LEU A 61 -0.91 -7.52 -5.67
N VAL A 62 -1.61 -7.96 -6.70
CA VAL A 62 -3.07 -8.17 -6.62
C VAL A 62 -3.41 -9.24 -5.58
N GLU A 63 -2.64 -10.32 -5.53
CA GLU A 63 -2.84 -11.35 -4.51
C GLU A 63 -2.66 -10.79 -3.10
N LEU A 64 -1.65 -9.95 -2.89
CA LEU A 64 -1.40 -9.35 -1.58
C LEU A 64 -2.52 -8.40 -1.17
N VAL A 65 -3.07 -7.63 -2.11
CA VAL A 65 -4.22 -6.78 -1.83
C VAL A 65 -5.39 -7.62 -1.31
N ALA A 66 -5.65 -8.75 -1.96
CA ALA A 66 -6.73 -9.65 -1.56
C ALA A 66 -6.44 -10.35 -0.21
N GLU A 67 -5.24 -10.90 -0.05
CA GLU A 67 -4.84 -11.61 1.17
C GLU A 67 -4.90 -10.72 2.40
N LEU A 68 -4.45 -9.48 2.27
CA LEU A 68 -4.38 -8.52 3.37
C LEU A 68 -5.67 -7.72 3.52
N ARG A 69 -6.62 -7.91 2.61
CA ARG A 69 -7.89 -7.17 2.59
C ARG A 69 -7.65 -5.67 2.61
N ALA A 70 -6.69 -5.21 1.81
CA ALA A 70 -6.36 -3.80 1.74
C ALA A 70 -7.52 -3.02 1.13
N VAL A 71 -7.85 -1.88 1.73
CA VAL A 71 -8.91 -0.99 1.23
C VAL A 71 -8.37 0.07 0.29
N GLU A 72 -7.05 0.25 0.29
CA GLU A 72 -6.40 1.27 -0.53
C GLU A 72 -4.95 0.85 -0.78
N VAL A 73 -4.45 1.20 -1.95
CA VAL A 73 -3.06 0.99 -2.32
C VAL A 73 -2.43 2.36 -2.55
N VAL A 74 -1.31 2.61 -1.89
CA VAL A 74 -0.54 3.85 -2.02
C VAL A 74 0.77 3.50 -2.70
N VAL A 75 1.03 4.09 -3.85
CA VAL A 75 2.23 3.81 -4.63
C VAL A 75 3.20 4.97 -4.53
N GLY A 76 4.40 4.68 -4.04
CA GLY A 76 5.50 5.63 -4.04
C GLY A 76 6.38 5.40 -5.26
N LEU A 77 6.62 6.47 -6.01
CA LEU A 77 7.51 6.41 -7.15
C LEU A 77 8.85 7.03 -6.78
N PRO A 78 9.97 6.47 -7.26
CA PRO A 78 11.27 7.04 -6.97
C PRO A 78 11.37 8.43 -7.59
N ARG A 79 11.95 9.37 -6.82
CA ARG A 79 12.25 10.69 -7.37
C ARG A 79 13.58 10.61 -8.10
N THR A 80 13.59 11.18 -9.30
CA THR A 80 14.84 11.38 -10.01
C THR A 80 15.51 12.60 -9.40
N LEU A 81 16.71 12.39 -8.85
CA LEU A 81 17.52 13.51 -8.39
C LEU A 81 18.21 14.12 -9.62
N ALA A 82 17.87 15.34 -9.89
CA ALA A 82 18.51 16.06 -10.98
C ALA A 82 19.92 16.49 -10.57
#